data_179ac8125aee51005a1232065f4bc9c7
#
_entry.id   179ac8125aee51005a1232065f4bc9c7
#
_cell.length_a   1.000
_cell.length_b   1.000
_cell.length_c   1.000
_cell.angle_alpha   90.00
_cell.angle_beta   90.00
_cell.angle_gamma   90.00
#
_symmetry.space_group_name_H-M   'P 1'
#
loop_
_entity.id
_entity.type
_entity.pdbx_description
1 polymer ?
#
loop_
_entity_poly.entity_id
_entity_poly.type
_entity_poly.pdbx_seq_one_letter_code
_entity_poly.pdbx_strand_id
1 'polypeptide(L)'
;MVTYFSNIYRGMVTILIGMSQTWKALFRPAVTLHYPTERWELPTNARGILFNNADDCIGCYKCARACPVNCIYIDTVKALPEEDLGKASMGNPIRQHLIRFDIDMFKCCFCDDCT
;
A
#
# COMPACT_ATOMS: atom_id res chain seq x y z
N MET A 1 -31.20 -53.28 2.60
CA MET A 1 -32.10 -52.47 1.76
C MET A 1 -32.34 -51.06 2.32
N VAL A 2 -32.56 -50.89 3.62
CA VAL A 2 -32.81 -49.56 4.25
C VAL A 2 -31.66 -48.56 4.07
N THR A 3 -30.43 -49.01 4.16
CA THR A 3 -29.23 -48.17 3.96
C THR A 3 -29.10 -47.64 2.54
N TYR A 4 -29.47 -48.39 1.54
CA TYR A 4 -29.45 -48.01 0.14
C TYR A 4 -30.41 -46.83 -0.15
N PHE A 5 -31.64 -46.96 0.27
CA PHE A 5 -32.66 -45.91 0.11
C PHE A 5 -32.31 -44.66 0.91
N SER A 6 -31.74 -44.82 2.12
CA SER A 6 -31.26 -43.71 2.93
C SER A 6 -30.11 -42.91 2.22
N ASN A 7 -29.20 -43.62 1.57
CA ASN A 7 -28.10 -43.00 0.84
C ASN A 7 -28.59 -42.24 -0.39
N ILE A 8 -29.57 -42.81 -1.13
CA ILE A 8 -30.21 -42.12 -2.26
C ILE A 8 -30.89 -40.83 -1.78
N TYR A 9 -31.70 -40.92 -0.73
CA TYR A 9 -32.37 -39.75 -0.16
C TYR A 9 -31.39 -38.65 0.25
N ARG A 10 -30.33 -39.03 0.98
CA ARG A 10 -29.25 -38.06 1.37
C ARG A 10 -28.59 -37.46 0.15
N GLY A 11 -28.30 -38.23 -0.88
CA GLY A 11 -27.72 -37.72 -2.12
C GLY A 11 -28.62 -36.67 -2.79
N MET A 12 -29.90 -36.97 -2.92
CA MET A 12 -30.88 -36.03 -3.48
C MET A 12 -30.98 -34.74 -2.67
N VAL A 13 -31.07 -34.84 -1.35
CA VAL A 13 -31.12 -33.66 -0.45
C VAL A 13 -29.86 -32.80 -0.58
N THR A 14 -28.67 -33.42 -0.63
CA THR A 14 -27.41 -32.70 -0.78
C THR A 14 -27.33 -31.91 -2.08
N ILE A 15 -27.80 -32.53 -3.19
CA ILE A 15 -27.86 -31.85 -4.48
C ILE A 15 -28.82 -30.65 -4.43
N LEU A 16 -30.02 -30.84 -3.86
CA LEU A 16 -30.98 -29.74 -3.71
C LEU A 16 -30.44 -28.58 -2.85
N ILE A 17 -29.70 -28.87 -1.79
CA ILE A 17 -29.03 -27.85 -0.97
C ILE A 17 -27.99 -27.10 -1.81
N GLY A 18 -27.15 -27.80 -2.57
CA GLY A 18 -26.17 -27.18 -3.47
C GLY A 18 -26.82 -26.28 -4.51
N MET A 19 -27.89 -26.74 -5.18
CA MET A 19 -28.67 -25.95 -6.13
C MET A 19 -29.29 -24.71 -5.47
N SER A 20 -29.78 -24.82 -4.25
CA SER A 20 -30.30 -23.65 -3.50
C SER A 20 -29.25 -22.58 -3.24
N GLN A 21 -27.99 -22.96 -2.99
CA GLN A 21 -26.91 -22.00 -2.81
C GLN A 21 -26.56 -21.27 -4.11
N THR A 22 -26.47 -21.98 -5.22
CA THR A 22 -26.24 -21.37 -6.55
C THR A 22 -27.38 -20.45 -6.95
N TRP A 23 -28.61 -20.86 -6.70
CA TRP A 23 -29.79 -20.04 -6.93
C TRP A 23 -29.77 -18.73 -6.13
N LYS A 24 -29.42 -18.80 -4.84
CA LYS A 24 -29.25 -17.60 -4.01
C LYS A 24 -28.13 -16.70 -4.50
N ALA A 25 -27.03 -17.28 -5.02
CA ALA A 25 -25.91 -16.51 -5.55
C ALA A 25 -26.29 -15.71 -6.81
N LEU A 26 -27.22 -16.21 -7.62
CA LEU A 26 -27.70 -15.53 -8.82
C LEU A 26 -28.34 -14.15 -8.53
N PHE A 27 -28.98 -14.01 -7.38
CA PHE A 27 -29.67 -12.77 -6.98
C PHE A 27 -28.81 -11.89 -6.05
N ARG A 28 -27.55 -12.25 -5.78
CA ARG A 28 -26.68 -11.39 -5.00
C ARG A 28 -26.15 -10.25 -5.86
N PRO A 29 -26.10 -9.01 -5.32
CA PRO A 29 -25.46 -7.91 -6.01
C PRO A 29 -23.96 -8.21 -6.22
N ALA A 30 -23.40 -7.68 -7.30
CA ALA A 30 -21.97 -7.79 -7.57
C ALA A 30 -21.16 -7.12 -6.45
N VAL A 31 -20.08 -7.77 -5.99
CA VAL A 31 -19.16 -7.25 -4.97
C VAL A 31 -17.96 -6.56 -5.61
N THR A 32 -17.79 -6.76 -6.91
CA THR A 32 -16.68 -6.21 -7.67
C THR A 32 -16.92 -4.74 -8.02
N LEU A 33 -15.87 -3.95 -7.94
CA LEU A 33 -15.87 -2.56 -8.35
C LEU A 33 -15.47 -2.42 -9.82
N HIS A 34 -16.13 -1.52 -10.53
CA HIS A 34 -15.83 -1.21 -11.93
C HIS A 34 -14.74 -0.12 -12.02
N TYR A 35 -13.48 -0.49 -11.77
CA TYR A 35 -12.38 0.42 -12.02
C TYR A 35 -12.23 0.69 -13.53
N PRO A 36 -12.04 1.94 -14.00
CA PRO A 36 -11.71 3.17 -13.24
C PRO A 36 -12.91 4.05 -12.85
N THR A 37 -14.15 3.66 -13.22
CA THR A 37 -15.37 4.45 -12.95
C THR A 37 -15.71 4.50 -11.46
N GLU A 38 -15.52 3.38 -10.79
CA GLU A 38 -15.69 3.26 -9.35
C GLU A 38 -14.33 3.02 -8.69
N ARG A 39 -14.03 3.77 -7.64
CA ARG A 39 -12.79 3.63 -6.85
C ARG A 39 -13.13 3.35 -5.41
N TRP A 40 -12.30 2.55 -4.76
CA TRP A 40 -12.38 2.33 -3.33
C TRP A 40 -12.07 3.61 -2.58
N GLU A 41 -12.89 3.92 -1.58
CA GLU A 41 -12.52 4.90 -0.57
C GLU A 41 -11.44 4.27 0.31
N LEU A 42 -10.23 4.79 0.18
CA LEU A 42 -9.11 4.31 0.98
C LEU A 42 -9.28 4.77 2.42
N PRO A 43 -9.04 3.90 3.41
CA PRO A 43 -9.02 4.32 4.80
C PRO A 43 -7.91 5.36 5.04
N THR A 44 -8.08 6.22 6.06
CA THR A 44 -7.12 7.28 6.40
C THR A 44 -5.69 6.78 6.67
N ASN A 45 -5.56 5.51 7.07
CA ASN A 45 -4.28 4.86 7.36
C ASN A 45 -3.76 4.02 6.18
N ALA A 46 -4.27 4.22 4.96
CA ALA A 46 -3.80 3.48 3.80
C ALA A 46 -2.34 3.84 3.46
N ARG A 47 -1.48 2.84 3.36
CA ARG A 47 -0.06 2.96 3.01
C ARG A 47 0.14 2.57 1.55
N GLY A 48 -0.29 3.42 0.63
CA GLY A 48 -0.26 3.11 -0.80
C GLY A 48 0.86 3.79 -1.57
N ILE A 49 1.34 4.94 -1.08
CA ILE A 49 2.39 5.72 -1.73
C ILE A 49 3.19 6.49 -0.68
N LEU A 50 4.48 6.60 -0.91
CA LEU A 50 5.38 7.45 -0.14
C LEU A 50 5.60 8.75 -0.91
N PHE A 51 5.46 9.88 -0.23
CA PHE A 51 5.72 11.20 -0.77
C PHE A 51 6.76 11.91 0.11
N ASN A 52 7.75 12.52 -0.54
CA ASN A 52 8.73 13.36 0.14
C ASN A 52 8.66 14.77 -0.41
N ASN A 53 8.61 15.77 0.47
CA ASN A 53 8.76 17.16 0.08
C ASN A 53 10.25 17.48 -0.05
N ALA A 54 10.71 17.61 -1.30
CA ALA A 54 12.13 17.84 -1.60
C ALA A 54 12.63 19.17 -1.01
N ASP A 55 11.79 20.21 -0.99
CA ASP A 55 12.16 21.55 -0.51
C ASP A 55 12.37 21.59 1.02
N ASP A 56 11.79 20.64 1.72
CA ASP A 56 11.89 20.51 3.18
C ASP A 56 12.95 19.49 3.63
N CYS A 57 13.60 18.84 2.69
CA CYS A 57 14.58 17.78 2.95
C CYS A 57 15.95 18.37 3.32
N ILE A 58 16.44 18.07 4.52
CA ILE A 58 17.78 18.51 5.00
C ILE A 58 18.93 17.58 4.57
N GLY A 59 18.67 16.51 3.83
CA GLY A 59 19.68 15.56 3.37
C GLY A 59 20.33 14.72 4.48
N CYS A 60 19.63 14.42 5.57
CA CYS A 60 20.21 13.73 6.75
C CYS A 60 20.37 12.21 6.59
N TYR A 61 19.82 11.61 5.52
CA TYR A 61 19.87 10.17 5.25
C TYR A 61 19.21 9.26 6.29
N LYS A 62 18.46 9.80 7.26
CA LYS A 62 17.82 8.97 8.30
C LYS A 62 16.82 7.99 7.71
N CYS A 63 15.95 8.45 6.77
CA CYS A 63 14.98 7.62 6.09
C CYS A 63 15.64 6.48 5.27
N ALA A 64 16.76 6.75 4.58
CA ALA A 64 17.50 5.72 3.86
C ALA A 64 18.12 4.68 4.78
N ARG A 65 18.64 5.12 5.94
CA ARG A 65 19.23 4.20 6.94
C ARG A 65 18.19 3.41 7.72
N ALA A 66 17.00 3.95 7.94
CA ALA A 66 15.89 3.26 8.59
C ALA A 66 15.25 2.20 7.68
N CYS A 67 15.42 2.33 6.38
CA CYS A 67 14.79 1.43 5.42
C CYS A 67 15.38 0.01 5.47
N PRO A 68 14.59 -1.03 5.82
CA PRO A 68 15.09 -2.41 5.95
C PRO A 68 15.47 -3.03 4.61
N VAL A 69 14.91 -2.52 3.50
CA VAL A 69 15.11 -3.05 2.14
C VAL A 69 15.99 -2.16 1.27
N ASN A 70 16.54 -1.06 1.82
CA ASN A 70 17.40 -0.11 1.12
C ASN A 70 16.78 0.35 -0.21
N CYS A 71 15.51 0.77 -0.20
CA CYS A 71 14.80 1.23 -1.40
C CYS A 71 14.87 2.74 -1.62
N ILE A 72 15.55 3.51 -0.75
CA ILE A 72 15.63 4.97 -0.81
C ILE A 72 17.04 5.38 -1.21
N TYR A 73 17.16 6.10 -2.33
CA TYR A 73 18.40 6.60 -2.88
C TYR A 73 18.42 8.12 -2.77
N ILE A 74 19.42 8.65 -2.09
CA ILE A 74 19.56 10.07 -1.82
C ILE A 74 20.95 10.53 -2.23
N ASP A 75 21.02 11.54 -3.10
CA ASP A 75 22.28 12.19 -3.46
C ASP A 75 22.19 13.68 -3.08
N THR A 76 23.17 14.13 -2.33
CA THR A 76 23.24 15.52 -1.88
C THR A 76 24.60 16.14 -2.16
N VAL A 77 24.64 17.44 -2.40
CA VAL A 77 25.85 18.23 -2.53
C VAL A 77 25.86 19.28 -1.40
N LYS A 78 27.00 19.45 -0.76
CA LYS A 78 27.16 20.48 0.28
C LYS A 78 27.00 21.87 -0.32
N ALA A 79 26.22 22.71 0.35
CA ALA A 79 26.12 24.11 0.03
C ALA A 79 27.46 24.83 0.25
N LEU A 80 27.70 25.92 -0.48
CA LEU A 80 28.84 26.80 -0.25
C LEU A 80 28.72 27.46 1.14
N PRO A 81 29.83 27.75 1.81
CA PRO A 81 29.79 28.35 3.16
C PRO A 81 29.10 29.72 3.22
N GLU A 82 29.00 30.41 2.10
CA GLU A 82 28.36 31.73 1.97
C GLU A 82 26.87 31.64 1.59
N GLU A 83 26.37 30.45 1.29
CA GLU A 83 25.02 30.20 0.79
C GLU A 83 24.07 29.83 1.94
N ASP A 84 23.03 30.61 2.12
CA ASP A 84 21.98 30.33 3.09
C ASP A 84 20.78 29.71 2.36
N LEU A 85 20.57 28.40 2.55
CA LEU A 85 19.46 27.64 1.99
C LEU A 85 18.17 27.73 2.83
N GLY A 86 18.20 28.50 3.92
CA GLY A 86 17.03 28.64 4.79
C GLY A 86 16.88 27.49 5.79
N LYS A 87 15.66 27.32 6.30
CA LYS A 87 15.32 26.35 7.34
C LYS A 87 14.18 25.45 6.86
N ALA A 88 14.27 24.16 7.20
CA ALA A 88 13.17 23.22 7.04
C ALA A 88 12.01 23.55 7.98
N SER A 89 10.81 23.03 7.69
CA SER A 89 9.59 23.24 8.48
C SER A 89 9.77 22.99 9.98
N MET A 90 10.67 22.08 10.35
CA MET A 90 11.03 21.78 11.75
C MET A 90 12.08 22.72 12.34
N GLY A 91 12.45 23.79 11.64
CA GLY A 91 13.45 24.78 12.12
C GLY A 91 14.90 24.37 11.96
N ASN A 92 15.21 23.19 11.43
CA ASN A 92 16.58 22.76 11.15
C ASN A 92 17.17 23.50 9.96
N PRO A 93 18.43 23.97 10.02
CA PRO A 93 19.07 24.64 8.88
C PRO A 93 19.35 23.63 7.77
N ILE A 94 19.03 23.99 6.54
CA ILE A 94 19.37 23.24 5.34
C ILE A 94 20.81 23.58 4.97
N ARG A 95 21.70 22.59 4.89
CA ARG A 95 23.14 22.77 4.60
C ARG A 95 23.59 22.02 3.35
N GLN A 96 22.68 21.36 2.68
CA GLN A 96 22.97 20.51 1.51
C GLN A 96 21.86 20.69 0.49
N HIS A 97 22.25 20.75 -0.78
CA HIS A 97 21.32 20.67 -1.87
C HIS A 97 20.92 19.21 -2.12
N LEU A 98 19.65 18.94 -2.17
CA LEU A 98 19.12 17.64 -2.58
C LEU A 98 19.15 17.57 -4.10
N ILE A 99 20.02 16.72 -4.65
CA ILE A 99 20.16 16.51 -6.10
C ILE A 99 19.19 15.42 -6.56
N ARG A 100 19.08 14.38 -5.76
CA ARG A 100 18.29 13.20 -6.10
C ARG A 100 17.64 12.61 -4.87
N PHE A 101 16.36 12.26 -5.00
CA PHE A 101 15.62 11.52 -4.00
C PHE A 101 14.70 10.53 -4.70
N ASP A 102 15.12 9.29 -4.79
CA ASP A 102 14.36 8.24 -5.46
C ASP A 102 13.92 7.19 -4.46
N ILE A 103 12.70 6.71 -4.61
CA ILE A 103 12.15 5.58 -3.86
C ILE A 103 11.83 4.47 -4.85
N ASP A 104 12.49 3.33 -4.71
CA ASP A 104 12.20 2.13 -5.49
C ASP A 104 10.95 1.44 -4.90
N MET A 105 9.79 1.75 -5.49
CA MET A 105 8.51 1.22 -5.04
C MET A 105 8.37 -0.29 -5.23
N PHE A 106 9.17 -0.91 -6.12
CA PHE A 106 9.18 -2.36 -6.30
C PHE A 106 9.87 -3.10 -5.16
N LYS A 107 10.81 -2.44 -4.47
CA LYS A 107 11.46 -2.98 -3.28
C LYS A 107 10.74 -2.61 -1.99
N CYS A 108 9.95 -1.54 -2.01
CA CYS A 108 9.32 -1.01 -0.81
C CYS A 108 8.35 -2.01 -0.19
N CYS A 109 8.48 -2.28 1.10
CA CYS A 109 7.57 -3.13 1.88
C CYS A 109 6.50 -2.34 2.64
N PHE A 110 6.42 -1.03 2.44
CA PHE A 110 5.44 -0.13 3.08
C PHE A 110 5.39 -0.26 4.61
N CYS A 111 6.56 -0.41 5.27
CA CYS A 111 6.66 -0.54 6.74
C CYS A 111 6.44 0.77 7.49
N ASP A 112 6.61 1.94 6.82
CA ASP A 112 6.47 3.29 7.39
C ASP A 112 7.64 3.74 8.30
N ASP A 113 8.75 3.00 8.37
CA ASP A 113 9.89 3.34 9.22
C ASP A 113 10.65 4.60 8.75
N CYS A 114 10.37 5.08 7.55
CA CYS A 114 11.01 6.27 6.97
C CYS A 114 10.22 7.58 7.17
N THR A 115 9.02 7.53 7.78
CA THR A 115 8.13 8.68 8.00
C THR A 115 8.17 9.23 9.41
#